data_e9b2d8b0fe63afb2d1c1ce21b67b6991
#
_entry.id   e9b2d8b0fe63afb2d1c1ce21b67b6991
#
_cell.length_a   1.000
_cell.length_b   1.000
_cell.length_c   1.000
_cell.angle_alpha   90.00
_cell.angle_beta   90.00
_cell.angle_gamma   90.00
#
_symmetry.space_group_name_H-M   'P 1'
#
loop_
_entity.id
_entity.type
_entity.pdbx_description
1 polymer ?
#
loop_
_entity_poly.entity_id
_entity_poly.type
_entity_poly.pdbx_seq_one_letter_code
_entity_poly.pdbx_strand_id
1 'polypeptide(L)'
;MEYSGKWRIAEMELWDSDYLDMEVEAYIEIDQTGSGEFQFGLVSGQIDGEVLKDGKDQRFEFTWDGNDENDPASGSGWLKLKDKNSVEGRVKFHQGDSSSLVAKRISSK
;
A
#
# COMPACT_ATOMS: atom_id res chain seq x y z
N MET A 1 -3.93 12.30 10.28
CA MET A 1 -3.25 11.00 10.48
C MET A 1 -1.99 11.00 9.62
N GLU A 2 -0.88 10.51 10.15
CA GLU A 2 0.42 10.63 9.49
C GLU A 2 0.55 9.84 8.19
N TYR A 3 -0.27 8.82 8.01
CA TYR A 3 -0.25 7.99 6.80
C TYR A 3 -1.15 8.51 5.69
N SER A 4 -1.99 9.51 5.97
CA SER A 4 -2.88 10.04 4.95
C SER A 4 -2.10 10.78 3.86
N GLY A 5 -2.62 10.73 2.64
CA GLY A 5 -1.99 11.32 1.48
C GLY A 5 -1.79 10.32 0.37
N LYS A 6 -1.06 10.73 -0.66
CA LYS A 6 -0.74 9.85 -1.78
C LYS A 6 0.74 9.51 -1.77
N TRP A 7 1.02 8.22 -1.92
CA TRP A 7 2.37 7.66 -1.89
C TRP A 7 2.63 6.98 -3.22
N ARG A 8 3.80 7.23 -3.80
CA ARG A 8 4.24 6.48 -4.97
C ARG A 8 4.96 5.22 -4.51
N ILE A 9 4.55 4.06 -5.03
CA ILE A 9 5.25 2.81 -4.78
C ILE A 9 6.52 2.83 -5.63
N ALA A 10 7.67 2.92 -4.97
CA ALA A 10 8.96 3.02 -5.66
C ALA A 10 9.52 1.65 -6.04
N GLU A 11 9.32 0.66 -5.17
CA GLU A 11 9.77 -0.70 -5.46
C GLU A 11 9.01 -1.73 -4.63
N MET A 12 8.94 -2.95 -5.17
CA MET A 12 8.42 -4.13 -4.49
C MET A 12 9.37 -5.29 -4.78
N GLU A 13 9.51 -6.21 -3.82
CA GLU A 13 10.48 -7.31 -3.97
C GLU A 13 10.11 -8.31 -5.07
N LEU A 14 8.82 -8.56 -5.28
CA LEU A 14 8.36 -9.59 -6.23
C LEU A 14 8.14 -9.08 -7.66
N TRP A 15 8.07 -7.77 -7.87
CA TRP A 15 7.78 -7.21 -9.20
C TRP A 15 8.75 -6.07 -9.51
N ASP A 16 9.14 -5.97 -10.79
CA ASP A 16 10.04 -4.90 -11.22
C ASP A 16 9.24 -3.64 -11.58
N SER A 17 9.97 -2.54 -11.82
CA SER A 17 9.36 -1.24 -12.09
C SER A 17 8.52 -1.23 -13.37
N ASP A 18 8.88 -2.03 -14.37
CA ASP A 18 8.11 -2.08 -15.61
C ASP A 18 6.70 -2.64 -15.35
N TYR A 19 6.60 -3.65 -14.51
CA TYR A 19 5.31 -4.19 -14.12
C TYR A 19 4.53 -3.20 -13.23
N LEU A 20 5.20 -2.62 -12.22
CA LEU A 20 4.55 -1.74 -11.26
C LEU A 20 3.82 -0.59 -11.94
N ASP A 21 4.44 0.02 -12.93
CA ASP A 21 3.91 1.22 -13.59
C ASP A 21 3.23 0.92 -14.92
N MET A 22 2.84 -0.34 -15.15
CA MET A 22 2.30 -0.80 -16.43
C MET A 22 1.03 -0.06 -16.86
N GLU A 23 0.09 0.14 -15.96
CA GLU A 23 -1.19 0.79 -16.25
C GLU A 23 -1.17 2.25 -15.84
N VAL A 24 -0.76 2.51 -14.61
CA VAL A 24 -0.62 3.84 -14.04
C VAL A 24 0.62 3.83 -13.18
N GLU A 25 1.11 5.00 -12.81
CA GLU A 25 2.19 5.10 -11.85
C GLU A 25 1.73 4.48 -10.53
N ALA A 26 2.44 3.45 -10.05
CA ALA A 26 2.01 2.67 -8.89
C ALA A 26 1.89 3.55 -7.65
N TYR A 27 0.77 3.45 -6.93
CA TYR A 27 0.49 4.35 -5.82
C TYR A 27 -0.34 3.68 -4.72
N ILE A 28 -0.30 4.31 -3.54
CA ILE A 28 -1.22 4.05 -2.43
C ILE A 28 -1.75 5.41 -2.01
N GLU A 29 -3.06 5.54 -1.88
CA GLU A 29 -3.70 6.77 -1.41
C GLU A 29 -4.57 6.46 -0.20
N ILE A 30 -4.36 7.18 0.91
CA ILE A 30 -5.02 6.93 2.18
C ILE A 30 -5.64 8.25 2.65
N ASP A 31 -6.92 8.23 3.04
CA ASP A 31 -7.60 9.40 3.59
C ASP A 31 -7.44 9.48 5.11
N GLN A 32 -8.03 10.49 5.72
CA GLN A 32 -7.91 10.72 7.16
C GLN A 32 -8.60 9.66 8.01
N THR A 33 -9.51 8.87 7.43
CA THR A 33 -10.25 7.84 8.15
C THR A 33 -9.57 6.48 8.12
N GLY A 34 -8.51 6.32 7.32
CA GLY A 34 -7.85 5.03 7.13
C GLY A 34 -8.36 4.24 5.93
N SER A 35 -9.34 4.79 5.21
CA SER A 35 -9.80 4.22 3.95
C SER A 35 -8.92 4.69 2.82
N GLY A 36 -8.82 3.91 1.76
CA GLY A 36 -8.01 4.31 0.62
C GLY A 36 -8.04 3.33 -0.51
N GLU A 37 -7.06 3.47 -1.38
CA GLU A 37 -6.94 2.61 -2.55
C GLU A 37 -5.47 2.50 -2.97
N PHE A 38 -5.17 1.46 -3.72
CA PHE A 38 -3.85 1.33 -4.34
C PHE A 38 -3.98 0.69 -5.70
N GLN A 39 -2.94 0.88 -6.50
CA GLN A 39 -2.79 0.13 -7.74
C GLN A 39 -1.30 -0.04 -8.03
N PHE A 40 -0.92 -1.25 -8.39
CA PHE A 40 0.39 -1.54 -8.96
C PHE A 40 0.21 -2.62 -10.02
N GLY A 41 0.78 -2.37 -11.20
CA GLY A 41 0.58 -3.27 -12.32
C GLY A 41 -0.90 -3.45 -12.62
N LEU A 42 -1.34 -4.70 -12.70
CA LEU A 42 -2.74 -5.06 -12.96
C LEU A 42 -3.55 -5.27 -11.68
N VAL A 43 -2.95 -5.02 -10.50
CA VAL A 43 -3.59 -5.21 -9.20
C VAL A 43 -4.12 -3.89 -8.69
N SER A 44 -5.39 -3.85 -8.30
CA SER A 44 -5.98 -2.70 -7.63
C SER A 44 -6.76 -3.15 -6.41
N GLY A 45 -6.82 -2.31 -5.39
CA GLY A 45 -7.55 -2.66 -4.17
C GLY A 45 -8.06 -1.45 -3.43
N GLN A 46 -9.17 -1.68 -2.72
CA GLN A 46 -9.74 -0.74 -1.76
C GLN A 46 -9.20 -1.09 -0.39
N ILE A 47 -8.73 -0.11 0.34
CA ILE A 47 -8.07 -0.26 1.63
C ILE A 47 -9.01 0.11 2.77
N ASP A 48 -8.98 -0.71 3.83
CA ASP A 48 -9.60 -0.41 5.10
C ASP A 48 -8.55 -0.65 6.18
N GLY A 49 -8.07 0.41 6.81
CA GLY A 49 -6.97 0.29 7.75
C GLY A 49 -7.06 1.21 8.94
N GLU A 50 -6.14 1.02 9.85
CA GLU A 50 -6.03 1.82 11.06
C GLU A 50 -4.59 1.86 11.56
N VAL A 51 -4.27 2.90 12.31
CA VAL A 51 -2.96 3.03 12.95
C VAL A 51 -2.99 2.26 14.25
N LEU A 52 -2.07 1.32 14.41
CA LEU A 52 -1.88 0.56 15.64
C LEU A 52 -0.55 0.98 16.27
N LYS A 53 -0.58 1.19 17.59
CA LYS A 53 0.62 1.59 18.32
C LYS A 53 1.02 0.49 19.29
N ASP A 54 2.32 0.23 19.34
CA ASP A 54 2.93 -0.72 20.27
C ASP A 54 4.14 -0.04 20.90
N GLY A 55 3.95 0.53 22.09
CA GLY A 55 5.00 1.32 22.72
C GLY A 55 5.31 2.55 21.90
N LYS A 56 6.57 2.67 21.45
CA LYS A 56 7.03 3.78 20.61
C LYS A 56 6.81 3.51 19.13
N ASP A 57 6.51 2.26 18.78
CA ASP A 57 6.31 1.88 17.39
C ASP A 57 4.87 2.06 16.99
N GLN A 58 4.67 2.38 15.73
CA GLN A 58 3.33 2.41 15.14
C GLN A 58 3.41 1.89 13.71
N ARG A 59 2.28 1.35 13.27
CA ARG A 59 2.09 0.91 11.88
C ARG A 59 0.69 1.25 11.46
N PHE A 60 0.52 1.40 10.16
CA PHE A 60 -0.79 1.41 9.54
C PHE A 60 -1.04 -0.02 9.06
N GLU A 61 -2.01 -0.70 9.65
CA GLU A 61 -2.36 -2.07 9.25
C GLU A 61 -3.69 -2.02 8.52
N PHE A 62 -3.80 -2.77 7.43
CA PHE A 62 -4.99 -2.71 6.58
C PHE A 62 -5.32 -4.07 5.99
N THR A 63 -6.60 -4.20 5.63
CA THR A 63 -7.06 -5.22 4.71
C THR A 63 -7.42 -4.54 3.39
N TRP A 64 -7.49 -5.32 2.34
CA TRP A 64 -7.86 -4.77 1.03
C TRP A 64 -8.66 -5.78 0.24
N ASP A 65 -9.46 -5.25 -0.69
CA ASP A 65 -10.34 -6.03 -1.55
C ASP A 65 -10.34 -5.37 -2.92
N GLY A 66 -10.18 -6.12 -3.97
CA GLY A 66 -10.11 -5.58 -5.32
C GLY A 66 -9.97 -6.65 -6.36
N ASN A 67 -9.06 -6.42 -7.31
CA ASN A 67 -8.87 -7.29 -8.46
C ASN A 67 -7.40 -7.40 -8.85
N ASP A 68 -7.05 -8.56 -9.39
CA ASP A 68 -5.80 -8.79 -10.10
C ASP A 68 -6.19 -9.09 -11.54
N GLU A 69 -6.05 -8.09 -12.41
CA GLU A 69 -6.56 -8.12 -13.77
C GLU A 69 -8.08 -8.30 -13.74
N ASN A 70 -8.60 -9.44 -14.18
CA ASN A 70 -10.03 -9.71 -14.19
C ASN A 70 -10.50 -10.62 -13.04
N ASP A 71 -9.57 -11.04 -12.18
CA ASP A 71 -9.88 -11.95 -11.09
C ASP A 71 -10.04 -11.22 -9.78
N PRO A 72 -11.07 -11.53 -8.97
CA PRO A 72 -11.18 -10.98 -7.64
C PRO A 72 -9.95 -11.32 -6.80
N ALA A 73 -9.47 -10.35 -6.03
CA ALA A 73 -8.33 -10.54 -5.14
C ALA A 73 -8.56 -9.78 -3.85
N SER A 74 -7.94 -10.24 -2.78
CA SER A 74 -8.04 -9.60 -1.47
C SER A 74 -6.81 -9.95 -0.65
N GLY A 75 -6.64 -9.26 0.47
CA GLY A 75 -5.54 -9.56 1.35
C GLY A 75 -5.38 -8.55 2.47
N SER A 76 -4.15 -8.40 2.90
CA SER A 76 -3.80 -7.53 4.01
C SER A 76 -2.46 -6.86 3.74
N GLY A 77 -2.04 -6.00 4.65
CA GLY A 77 -0.74 -5.38 4.56
C GLY A 77 -0.50 -4.44 5.73
N TRP A 78 0.67 -3.85 5.72
CA TRP A 78 1.01 -2.84 6.71
C TRP A 78 2.01 -1.87 6.10
N LEU A 79 2.04 -0.66 6.67
CA LEU A 79 3.01 0.38 6.34
C LEU A 79 3.61 0.90 7.63
N LYS A 80 4.89 1.19 7.59
CA LYS A 80 5.60 1.83 8.70
C LYS A 80 6.36 3.03 8.17
N LEU A 81 6.21 4.18 8.83
CA LEU A 81 6.94 5.38 8.45
C LEU A 81 8.43 5.19 8.74
N LYS A 82 9.25 5.43 7.72
CA LYS A 82 10.70 5.52 7.86
C LYS A 82 11.07 6.95 8.24
N ASP A 83 10.38 7.91 7.61
CA ASP A 83 10.39 9.33 7.93
C ASP A 83 9.04 9.88 7.46
N LYS A 84 8.83 11.19 7.54
CA LYS A 84 7.52 11.75 7.21
C LYS A 84 7.16 11.66 5.72
N ASN A 85 8.12 11.34 4.86
CA ASN A 85 7.93 11.30 3.41
C ASN A 85 8.19 9.93 2.80
N SER A 86 8.48 8.92 3.61
CA SER A 86 8.68 7.57 3.08
C SER A 86 8.15 6.52 4.03
N VAL A 87 7.65 5.44 3.44
CA VAL A 87 7.16 4.28 4.18
C VAL A 87 7.77 3.01 3.59
N GLU A 88 7.89 2.02 4.45
CA GLU A 88 8.14 0.65 4.03
C GLU A 88 7.02 -0.22 4.55
N GLY A 89 6.77 -1.33 3.90
CA GLY A 89 5.70 -2.20 4.33
C GLY A 89 5.62 -3.47 3.54
N ARG A 90 4.42 -4.05 3.54
CA ARG A 90 4.18 -5.33 2.90
C ARG A 90 2.73 -5.40 2.43
N VAL A 91 2.53 -6.00 1.27
CA VAL A 91 1.22 -6.33 0.73
C VAL A 91 1.15 -7.84 0.62
N LYS A 92 0.10 -8.43 1.16
CA LYS A 92 -0.12 -9.87 1.12
C LYS A 92 -1.44 -10.16 0.42
N PHE A 93 -1.41 -11.11 -0.53
CA PHE A 93 -2.61 -11.66 -1.15
C PHE A 93 -3.12 -12.80 -0.28
N HIS A 94 -4.43 -12.85 -0.07
CA HIS A 94 -5.05 -13.93 0.69
C HIS A 94 -4.73 -15.27 0.04
N GLN A 95 -4.07 -16.16 0.79
CA GLN A 95 -3.63 -17.49 0.29
C GLN A 95 -2.70 -17.40 -0.93
N GLY A 96 -1.98 -16.30 -1.07
CA GLY A 96 -1.11 -16.06 -2.21
C GLY A 96 0.21 -15.41 -1.83
N ASP A 97 0.75 -14.64 -2.76
CA ASP A 97 2.05 -13.99 -2.61
C ASP A 97 2.05 -12.92 -1.53
N SER A 98 3.24 -12.64 -1.00
CA SER A 98 3.48 -11.56 -0.07
C SER A 98 4.76 -10.85 -0.52
N SER A 99 4.68 -9.53 -0.68
CA SER A 99 5.80 -8.73 -1.16
C SER A 99 6.04 -7.52 -0.28
N SER A 100 7.31 -7.25 -0.01
CA SER A 100 7.69 -5.98 0.59
C SER A 100 7.48 -4.84 -0.40
N LEU A 101 7.36 -3.62 0.12
CA LEU A 101 7.28 -2.42 -0.71
C LEU A 101 7.98 -1.25 -0.02
N VAL A 102 8.40 -0.31 -0.85
CA VAL A 102 8.89 1.00 -0.41
C VAL A 102 8.12 2.05 -1.20
N ALA A 103 7.62 3.06 -0.51
CA ALA A 103 6.85 4.11 -1.15
C ALA A 103 7.28 5.49 -0.64
N LYS A 104 7.12 6.50 -1.50
CA LYS A 104 7.49 7.88 -1.23
C LYS A 104 6.26 8.77 -1.32
N ARG A 105 6.14 9.71 -0.38
CA ARG A 105 5.03 10.65 -0.39
C ARG A 105 5.13 11.60 -1.58
N ILE A 106 4.03 11.74 -2.31
CA ILE A 106 3.95 12.69 -3.42
C ILE A 106 2.93 13.79 -3.16
N SER A 107 1.98 13.57 -2.25
CA SER A 107 1.09 14.65 -1.79
C SER A 107 0.54 14.33 -0.42
N SER A 108 0.19 15.37 0.33
CA SER A 108 -0.44 15.25 1.65
C SER A 108 -1.89 15.69 1.55
N LYS A 109 -2.74 15.01 2.31
CA LYS A 109 -4.17 15.35 2.37
C LYS A 109 -4.63 15.56 3.79
#